data_1ca27fc4a4b66eb867c825a62adbc983
#
_entry.id   1ca27fc4a4b66eb867c825a62adbc983
#
_cell.length_a   1.000
_cell.length_b   1.000
_cell.length_c   1.000
_cell.angle_alpha   90.00
_cell.angle_beta   90.00
_cell.angle_gamma   90.00
#
_symmetry.space_group_name_H-M   'P 1'
#
loop_
_entity.id
_entity.type
_entity.pdbx_description
1 polymer ?
#
loop_
_entity_poly.entity_id
_entity_poly.type
_entity_poly.pdbx_seq_one_letter_code
_entity_poly.pdbx_strand_id
1 'polypeptide(L)'
;SKWEADISLPETDKLIVLSNLFQVTIDVLLKDELSINGIKEISTCGNNAIKKERAALYEGALIKESLDDEGILDFIHVHKVELWNTGGTPKYWTVIFFTTDVSNFPELASKVMIADSKRGGNWFVDFKRGNIKYIVFRDKILKYEIGNIEEKNKVCEECRKMGISDKEMNWQE
;
A
#
# COMPACT_ATOMS: atom_id res chain seq x y z
N SER A 1 -22.19 23.74 -16.42
CA SER A 1 -23.37 23.20 -15.69
C SER A 1 -24.14 24.32 -15.00
N LYS A 2 -25.33 24.04 -14.42
CA LYS A 2 -26.18 25.08 -13.79
C LYS A 2 -25.54 25.68 -12.53
N TRP A 3 -24.73 24.93 -11.82
CA TRP A 3 -24.04 25.44 -10.62
C TRP A 3 -22.78 26.27 -10.95
N GLU A 4 -22.13 26.03 -12.09
CA GLU A 4 -21.04 26.87 -12.60
C GLU A 4 -21.55 28.28 -13.01
N ALA A 5 -22.83 28.40 -13.33
CA ALA A 5 -23.51 29.64 -13.65
C ALA A 5 -24.15 30.30 -12.41
N ASP A 6 -23.83 29.84 -11.21
CA ASP A 6 -24.37 30.36 -9.93
C ASP A 6 -25.89 30.25 -9.78
N ILE A 7 -26.48 29.28 -10.47
CA ILE A 7 -27.93 29.06 -10.49
C ILE A 7 -28.39 28.01 -9.46
N SER A 8 -27.52 27.07 -9.12
CA SER A 8 -27.80 26.06 -8.11
C SER A 8 -26.50 25.44 -7.55
N LEU A 9 -26.54 24.96 -6.31
CA LEU A 9 -25.44 24.20 -5.74
C LEU A 9 -25.36 22.81 -6.39
N PRO A 10 -24.16 22.21 -6.46
CA PRO A 10 -23.98 20.83 -6.88
C PRO A 10 -24.76 19.87 -5.98
N GLU A 11 -25.21 18.75 -6.53
CA GLU A 11 -25.81 17.66 -5.75
C GLU A 11 -24.79 17.12 -4.73
N THR A 12 -25.26 16.65 -3.58
CA THR A 12 -24.43 16.19 -2.45
C THR A 12 -23.39 15.18 -2.87
N ASP A 13 -23.74 14.24 -3.75
CA ASP A 13 -22.82 13.21 -4.25
C ASP A 13 -21.64 13.82 -5.02
N LYS A 14 -21.88 14.88 -5.78
CA LYS A 14 -20.84 15.61 -6.51
C LYS A 14 -19.94 16.40 -5.56
N LEU A 15 -20.50 16.97 -4.48
CA LEU A 15 -19.72 17.64 -3.44
C LEU A 15 -18.80 16.66 -2.71
N ILE A 16 -19.25 15.45 -2.43
CA ILE A 16 -18.42 14.39 -1.84
C ILE A 16 -17.25 14.03 -2.77
N VAL A 17 -17.52 13.85 -4.06
CA VAL A 17 -16.47 13.55 -5.05
C VAL A 17 -15.45 14.68 -5.15
N LEU A 18 -15.90 15.94 -5.19
CA LEU A 18 -15.01 17.10 -5.24
C LEU A 18 -14.20 17.27 -3.95
N SER A 19 -14.82 17.07 -2.79
CA SER A 19 -14.16 17.05 -1.48
C SER A 19 -13.00 16.05 -1.46
N ASN A 20 -13.24 14.83 -1.91
CA ASN A 20 -12.22 13.79 -2.00
C ASN A 20 -11.13 14.12 -3.03
N LEU A 21 -11.52 14.63 -4.22
CA LEU A 21 -10.59 14.99 -5.28
C LEU A 21 -9.62 16.09 -4.87
N PHE A 22 -10.14 17.14 -4.21
CA PHE A 22 -9.35 18.29 -3.76
C PHE A 22 -8.81 18.12 -2.34
N GLN A 23 -9.16 17.03 -1.65
CA GLN A 23 -8.76 16.75 -0.26
C GLN A 23 -9.12 17.90 0.71
N VAL A 24 -10.28 18.47 0.53
CA VAL A 24 -10.84 19.52 1.39
C VAL A 24 -12.22 19.08 1.91
N THR A 25 -12.66 19.63 3.03
CA THR A 25 -14.00 19.35 3.54
C THR A 25 -15.06 20.00 2.67
N ILE A 26 -16.28 19.44 2.64
CA ILE A 26 -17.42 20.03 1.91
C ILE A 26 -17.70 21.46 2.40
N ASP A 27 -17.48 21.71 3.69
CA ASP A 27 -17.62 23.02 4.31
C ASP A 27 -16.69 24.08 3.68
N VAL A 28 -15.45 23.67 3.34
CA VAL A 28 -14.48 24.52 2.63
C VAL A 28 -14.89 24.76 1.18
N LEU A 29 -15.47 23.77 0.51
CA LEU A 29 -15.95 23.89 -0.87
C LEU A 29 -17.15 24.85 -1.00
N LEU A 30 -17.94 25.02 0.07
CA LEU A 30 -19.16 25.83 0.08
C LEU A 30 -18.95 27.25 0.63
N LYS A 31 -17.74 27.62 1.07
CA LYS A 31 -17.44 28.98 1.55
C LYS A 31 -16.98 29.88 0.43
N ASP A 32 -17.67 30.99 0.24
CA ASP A 32 -17.35 32.01 -0.77
C ASP A 32 -16.08 32.80 -0.44
N GLU A 33 -15.64 32.80 0.83
CA GLU A 33 -14.44 33.54 1.28
C GLU A 33 -13.44 32.56 1.93
N LEU A 34 -12.41 32.19 1.18
CA LEU A 34 -11.23 31.50 1.70
C LEU A 34 -10.14 32.55 2.05
N SER A 35 -9.98 32.84 3.34
CA SER A 35 -8.79 33.57 3.77
C SER A 35 -7.56 32.65 3.69
N ILE A 36 -6.46 33.16 3.10
CA ILE A 36 -5.18 32.44 2.96
C ILE A 36 -4.65 31.93 4.31
N ASN A 37 -5.02 32.60 5.43
CA ASN A 37 -4.66 32.17 6.78
C ASN A 37 -5.40 30.88 7.24
N GLY A 38 -6.66 30.70 6.81
CA GLY A 38 -7.42 29.47 7.10
C GLY A 38 -6.86 28.23 6.37
N ILE A 39 -6.27 28.40 5.20
CA ILE A 39 -5.64 27.31 4.44
C ILE A 39 -4.37 26.81 5.16
N LYS A 40 -3.60 27.67 5.82
CA LYS A 40 -2.41 27.25 6.59
C LYS A 40 -2.75 26.44 7.82
N GLU A 41 -3.85 26.75 8.52
CA GLU A 41 -4.29 25.98 9.70
C GLU A 41 -4.89 24.62 9.32
N ILE A 42 -5.60 24.56 8.19
CA ILE A 42 -6.13 23.30 7.64
C ILE A 42 -4.98 22.39 7.17
N SER A 43 -3.93 22.95 6.58
CA SER A 43 -2.75 22.19 6.15
C SER A 43 -1.98 21.55 7.33
N THR A 44 -1.94 22.19 8.48
CA THR A 44 -1.26 21.64 9.68
C THR A 44 -2.08 20.56 10.40
N CYS A 45 -3.39 20.72 10.48
CA CYS A 45 -4.28 19.68 11.01
C CYS A 45 -4.44 18.49 10.04
N GLY A 46 -4.59 18.77 8.74
CA GLY A 46 -4.73 17.75 7.71
C GLY A 46 -3.47 16.88 7.57
N ASN A 47 -2.28 17.48 7.62
CA ASN A 47 -1.02 16.74 7.50
C ASN A 47 -0.78 15.76 8.67
N ASN A 48 -1.22 16.06 9.87
CA ASN A 48 -1.11 15.17 11.01
C ASN A 48 -2.17 14.04 10.98
N ALA A 49 -3.38 14.32 10.54
CA ALA A 49 -4.43 13.33 10.35
C ALA A 49 -4.08 12.38 9.18
N ILE A 50 -3.68 12.92 8.02
CA ILE A 50 -3.24 12.15 6.85
C ILE A 50 -2.00 11.31 7.18
N LYS A 51 -1.06 11.85 7.97
CA LYS A 51 0.14 11.12 8.40
C LYS A 51 -0.20 10.00 9.38
N LYS A 52 -1.17 10.22 10.27
CA LYS A 52 -1.68 9.22 11.22
C LYS A 52 -2.52 8.13 10.52
N GLU A 53 -3.31 8.52 9.53
CA GLU A 53 -4.12 7.59 8.72
C GLU A 53 -3.24 6.74 7.81
N ARG A 54 -2.24 7.32 7.13
CA ARG A 54 -1.23 6.57 6.36
C ARG A 54 -0.38 5.64 7.22
N ALA A 55 -0.07 6.00 8.45
CA ALA A 55 0.63 5.13 9.39
C ALA A 55 -0.20 3.90 9.81
N ALA A 56 -1.51 3.92 9.59
CA ALA A 56 -2.42 2.80 9.88
C ALA A 56 -2.59 1.83 8.70
N LEU A 57 -2.21 2.23 7.46
CA LEU A 57 -2.32 1.39 6.28
C LEU A 57 -1.11 0.47 6.14
N TYR A 58 -1.34 -0.72 5.55
CA TYR A 58 -0.25 -1.49 4.96
C TYR A 58 0.13 -0.87 3.62
N GLU A 59 1.42 -0.75 3.35
CA GLU A 59 1.98 -0.20 2.13
C GLU A 59 3.13 -1.07 1.64
N GLY A 60 3.11 -1.49 0.39
CA GLY A 60 4.14 -2.36 -0.18
C GLY A 60 3.99 -2.61 -1.66
N ALA A 61 4.72 -3.62 -2.11
CA ALA A 61 4.66 -4.10 -3.49
C ALA A 61 4.52 -5.61 -3.52
N LEU A 62 3.71 -6.12 -4.45
CA LEU A 62 3.58 -7.54 -4.71
C LEU A 62 3.85 -7.83 -6.19
N ILE A 63 4.36 -9.01 -6.47
CA ILE A 63 4.52 -9.54 -7.82
C ILE A 63 3.29 -10.39 -8.12
N LYS A 64 2.52 -10.02 -9.17
CA LYS A 64 1.29 -10.73 -9.54
C LYS A 64 1.52 -12.22 -9.77
N GLU A 65 2.63 -12.58 -10.40
CA GLU A 65 3.03 -13.95 -10.72
C GLU A 65 3.39 -14.80 -9.48
N SER A 66 3.52 -14.15 -8.31
CA SER A 66 3.75 -14.83 -7.03
C SER A 66 2.47 -15.34 -6.36
N LEU A 67 1.31 -14.99 -6.90
CA LEU A 67 0.01 -15.30 -6.32
C LEU A 67 -0.54 -16.62 -6.86
N ASP A 68 -1.01 -17.46 -5.95
CA ASP A 68 -1.78 -18.68 -6.26
C ASP A 68 -3.26 -18.35 -6.47
N ASP A 69 -3.76 -17.32 -5.76
CA ASP A 69 -5.10 -16.78 -5.89
C ASP A 69 -5.03 -15.25 -6.02
N GLU A 70 -5.53 -14.74 -7.15
CA GLU A 70 -5.56 -13.30 -7.44
C GLU A 70 -6.69 -12.56 -6.70
N GLY A 71 -7.59 -13.25 -6.01
CA GLY A 71 -8.68 -12.63 -5.24
C GLY A 71 -8.20 -11.66 -4.14
N ILE A 72 -6.93 -11.77 -3.73
CA ILE A 72 -6.35 -10.79 -2.81
C ILE A 72 -6.32 -9.36 -3.39
N LEU A 73 -6.33 -9.21 -4.71
CA LEU A 73 -6.29 -7.90 -5.37
C LEU A 73 -7.57 -7.09 -5.09
N ASP A 74 -8.68 -7.73 -4.73
CA ASP A 74 -9.92 -7.05 -4.33
C ASP A 74 -9.80 -6.32 -2.97
N PHE A 75 -8.75 -6.63 -2.19
CA PHE A 75 -8.50 -6.08 -0.86
C PHE A 75 -7.42 -4.99 -0.83
N ILE A 76 -6.94 -4.54 -1.99
CA ILE A 76 -5.87 -3.55 -2.08
C ILE A 76 -6.26 -2.35 -2.94
N HIS A 77 -5.69 -1.20 -2.62
CA HIS A 77 -5.74 -0.01 -3.47
C HIS A 77 -4.44 0.09 -4.27
N VAL A 78 -4.52 -0.11 -5.57
CA VAL A 78 -3.38 -0.06 -6.47
C VAL A 78 -3.06 1.40 -6.81
N HIS A 79 -1.79 1.81 -6.59
CA HIS A 79 -1.35 3.15 -6.98
C HIS A 79 -0.52 3.14 -8.26
N LYS A 80 0.25 2.05 -8.47
CA LYS A 80 1.20 1.94 -9.57
C LYS A 80 1.39 0.50 -9.96
N VAL A 81 1.60 0.26 -11.25
CA VAL A 81 2.00 -1.04 -11.79
C VAL A 81 3.25 -0.84 -12.62
N GLU A 82 4.23 -1.71 -12.44
CA GLU A 82 5.47 -1.75 -13.22
C GLU A 82 5.69 -3.13 -13.82
N LEU A 83 6.40 -3.16 -14.95
CA LEU A 83 6.91 -4.40 -15.53
C LEU A 83 8.43 -4.47 -15.31
N TRP A 84 8.86 -5.43 -14.49
CA TRP A 84 10.27 -5.65 -14.24
C TRP A 84 10.81 -6.76 -15.13
N ASN A 85 11.84 -6.43 -15.93
CA ASN A 85 12.52 -7.43 -16.77
C ASN A 85 13.39 -8.33 -15.88
N THR A 86 13.08 -9.61 -15.85
CA THR A 86 13.77 -10.60 -15.04
C THR A 86 15.05 -11.14 -15.68
N GLY A 87 15.20 -10.94 -17.00
CA GLY A 87 16.24 -11.58 -17.80
C GLY A 87 16.02 -13.09 -18.01
N GLY A 88 14.91 -13.64 -17.52
CA GLY A 88 14.61 -15.08 -17.53
C GLY A 88 13.22 -15.42 -18.07
N THR A 89 12.62 -16.45 -17.52
CA THR A 89 11.25 -16.87 -17.83
C THR A 89 10.43 -16.93 -16.53
N PRO A 90 9.31 -16.19 -16.42
CA PRO A 90 8.79 -15.23 -17.41
C PRO A 90 9.71 -14.03 -17.62
N LYS A 91 9.68 -13.44 -18.80
CA LYS A 91 10.56 -12.31 -19.14
C LYS A 91 10.28 -11.07 -18.30
N TYR A 92 9.04 -10.89 -17.89
CA TYR A 92 8.61 -9.76 -17.07
C TYR A 92 7.81 -10.24 -15.87
N TRP A 93 8.01 -9.56 -14.74
CA TRP A 93 7.11 -9.61 -13.59
C TRP A 93 6.22 -8.37 -13.59
N THR A 94 4.97 -8.56 -13.19
CA THR A 94 4.01 -7.49 -12.97
C THR A 94 4.06 -7.10 -11.50
N VAL A 95 4.70 -5.97 -11.22
CA VAL A 95 4.85 -5.45 -9.84
C VAL A 95 3.74 -4.46 -9.57
N ILE A 96 2.94 -4.72 -8.55
CA ILE A 96 1.78 -3.94 -8.13
C ILE A 96 2.11 -3.25 -6.81
N PHE A 97 2.21 -1.93 -6.83
CA PHE A 97 2.37 -1.11 -5.62
C PHE A 97 1.01 -0.78 -5.06
N PHE A 98 0.83 -1.02 -3.76
CA PHE A 98 -0.49 -0.97 -3.14
C PHE A 98 -0.47 -0.37 -1.74
N THR A 99 -1.67 0.04 -1.28
CA THR A 99 -2.01 0.19 0.13
C THR A 99 -3.27 -0.61 0.46
N THR A 100 -3.44 -0.95 1.73
CA THR A 100 -4.68 -1.55 2.24
C THR A 100 -4.87 -1.22 3.72
N ASP A 101 -6.13 -1.06 4.12
CA ASP A 101 -6.56 -0.88 5.52
C ASP A 101 -7.08 -2.19 6.15
N VAL A 102 -7.09 -3.27 5.40
CA VAL A 102 -7.56 -4.59 5.85
C VAL A 102 -6.66 -5.09 6.97
N SER A 103 -7.19 -5.15 8.19
CA SER A 103 -6.42 -5.40 9.42
C SER A 103 -5.70 -6.76 9.46
N ASN A 104 -6.26 -7.79 8.83
CA ASN A 104 -5.71 -9.14 8.71
C ASN A 104 -5.06 -9.40 7.35
N PHE A 105 -4.58 -8.35 6.68
CA PHE A 105 -3.95 -8.47 5.35
C PHE A 105 -2.72 -9.40 5.34
N PRO A 106 -1.84 -9.42 6.36
CA PRO A 106 -0.73 -10.37 6.40
C PRO A 106 -1.19 -11.83 6.36
N GLU A 107 -2.27 -12.17 7.06
CA GLU A 107 -2.86 -13.50 7.09
C GLU A 107 -3.49 -13.87 5.75
N LEU A 108 -4.19 -12.93 5.11
CA LEU A 108 -4.75 -13.13 3.76
C LEU A 108 -3.63 -13.34 2.74
N ALA A 109 -2.60 -12.50 2.75
CA ALA A 109 -1.46 -12.63 1.86
C ALA A 109 -0.78 -13.99 2.04
N SER A 110 -0.59 -14.45 3.28
CA SER A 110 0.06 -15.73 3.54
C SER A 110 -0.70 -16.95 2.96
N LYS A 111 -1.99 -16.83 2.69
CA LYS A 111 -2.79 -17.92 2.12
C LYS A 111 -2.70 -18.02 0.60
N VAL A 112 -2.29 -16.96 -0.06
CA VAL A 112 -2.30 -16.85 -1.52
C VAL A 112 -0.91 -16.83 -2.16
N MET A 113 0.17 -16.80 -1.37
CA MET A 113 1.53 -16.87 -1.92
C MET A 113 1.86 -18.25 -2.46
N ILE A 114 2.62 -18.30 -3.55
CA ILE A 114 3.11 -19.55 -4.12
C ILE A 114 4.29 -20.08 -3.29
N ALA A 115 4.26 -21.39 -2.98
CA ALA A 115 5.33 -22.12 -2.28
C ALA A 115 5.66 -23.43 -2.98
N ASP A 116 5.61 -23.47 -4.30
CA ASP A 116 5.86 -24.69 -5.10
C ASP A 116 7.17 -24.56 -5.87
N SER A 117 8.08 -25.49 -5.64
CA SER A 117 9.37 -25.55 -6.34
C SER A 117 9.24 -25.64 -7.87
N LYS A 118 8.16 -26.24 -8.38
CA LYS A 118 7.86 -26.31 -9.82
C LYS A 118 7.40 -24.98 -10.39
N ARG A 119 6.93 -24.07 -9.54
CA ARG A 119 6.42 -22.74 -9.87
C ARG A 119 7.37 -21.62 -9.40
N GLY A 120 8.66 -21.90 -9.24
CA GLY A 120 9.68 -20.90 -8.89
C GLY A 120 10.09 -20.86 -7.42
N GLY A 121 9.60 -21.77 -6.58
CA GLY A 121 9.99 -21.90 -5.18
C GLY A 121 9.14 -21.04 -4.23
N ASN A 122 9.76 -20.58 -3.15
CA ASN A 122 9.08 -19.78 -2.16
C ASN A 122 9.01 -18.31 -2.59
N TRP A 123 7.82 -17.88 -2.95
CA TRP A 123 7.54 -16.47 -3.21
C TRP A 123 7.16 -15.75 -1.93
N PHE A 124 7.45 -14.46 -1.87
CA PHE A 124 7.03 -13.62 -0.76
C PHE A 124 6.51 -12.25 -1.26
N VAL A 125 5.74 -11.61 -0.42
CA VAL A 125 5.40 -10.20 -0.53
C VAL A 125 5.96 -9.46 0.67
N ASP A 126 6.46 -8.25 0.44
CA ASP A 126 6.92 -7.39 1.52
C ASP A 126 6.15 -6.06 1.56
N PHE A 127 5.76 -5.67 2.76
CA PHE A 127 5.04 -4.43 3.02
C PHE A 127 5.30 -3.95 4.44
N LYS A 128 4.91 -2.72 4.73
CA LYS A 128 5.03 -2.14 6.08
C LYS A 128 3.71 -1.58 6.56
N ARG A 129 3.57 -1.48 7.88
CA ARG A 129 2.52 -0.74 8.56
C ARG A 129 3.14 0.04 9.71
N GLY A 130 3.12 1.38 9.60
CA GLY A 130 3.87 2.22 10.55
C GLY A 130 5.35 1.87 10.54
N ASN A 131 5.89 1.49 11.70
CA ASN A 131 7.31 1.14 11.87
C ASN A 131 7.59 -0.37 11.79
N ILE A 132 6.63 -1.19 11.38
CA ILE A 132 6.78 -2.64 11.28
C ILE A 132 6.86 -3.06 9.82
N LYS A 133 7.92 -3.75 9.46
CA LYS A 133 8.10 -4.42 8.16
C LYS A 133 7.61 -5.87 8.26
N TYR A 134 6.86 -6.31 7.26
CA TYR A 134 6.34 -7.66 7.11
C TYR A 134 6.95 -8.30 5.87
N ILE A 135 7.36 -9.55 6.00
CA ILE A 135 7.81 -10.43 4.90
C ILE A 135 6.93 -11.67 4.98
N VAL A 136 6.06 -11.83 4.00
CA VAL A 136 4.98 -12.83 4.06
C VAL A 136 5.16 -13.86 2.97
N PHE A 137 5.29 -15.11 3.40
CA PHE A 137 5.34 -16.32 2.58
C PHE A 137 4.05 -17.13 2.74
N ARG A 138 3.90 -18.17 1.97
CA ARG A 138 2.84 -19.16 2.18
C ARG A 138 2.90 -19.70 3.61
N ASP A 139 1.82 -19.53 4.35
CA ASP A 139 1.64 -19.99 5.74
C ASP A 139 2.70 -19.51 6.75
N LYS A 140 3.51 -18.50 6.38
CA LYS A 140 4.53 -17.93 7.27
C LYS A 140 4.61 -16.42 7.15
N ILE A 141 4.50 -15.74 8.30
CA ILE A 141 4.61 -14.29 8.43
C ILE A 141 5.83 -13.98 9.28
N LEU A 142 6.79 -13.28 8.71
CA LEU A 142 7.95 -12.73 9.40
C LEU A 142 7.76 -11.22 9.53
N LYS A 143 8.25 -10.64 10.62
CA LYS A 143 8.18 -9.19 10.83
C LYS A 143 9.33 -8.70 11.69
N TYR A 144 9.69 -7.42 11.51
CA TYR A 144 10.67 -6.74 12.34
C TYR A 144 10.34 -5.26 12.45
N GLU A 145 10.83 -4.62 13.51
CA GLU A 145 10.75 -3.17 13.65
C GLU A 145 11.82 -2.50 12.77
N ILE A 146 11.41 -1.54 11.93
CA ILE A 146 12.30 -0.79 11.04
C ILE A 146 13.33 -0.03 11.89
N GLY A 147 14.60 -0.19 11.54
CA GLY A 147 15.74 0.32 12.32
C GLY A 147 16.29 -0.65 13.37
N ASN A 148 15.57 -1.74 13.70
CA ASN A 148 16.07 -2.79 14.59
C ASN A 148 16.89 -3.83 13.81
N ILE A 149 18.21 -3.62 13.78
CA ILE A 149 19.15 -4.46 13.01
C ILE A 149 19.13 -5.93 13.50
N GLU A 150 18.97 -6.15 14.80
CA GLU A 150 18.97 -7.51 15.37
C GLU A 150 17.75 -8.30 14.90
N GLU A 151 16.56 -7.70 14.97
CA GLU A 151 15.35 -8.33 14.47
C GLU A 151 15.40 -8.58 12.96
N LYS A 152 15.87 -7.57 12.19
CA LYS A 152 16.06 -7.71 10.75
C LYS A 152 16.99 -8.88 10.41
N ASN A 153 18.11 -9.02 11.10
CA ASN A 153 19.05 -10.12 10.88
C ASN A 153 18.41 -11.49 11.16
N LYS A 154 17.60 -11.63 12.21
CA LYS A 154 16.85 -12.86 12.49
C LYS A 154 15.87 -13.20 11.36
N VAL A 155 15.17 -12.20 10.82
CA VAL A 155 14.28 -12.37 9.67
C VAL A 155 15.06 -12.79 8.42
N CYS A 156 16.20 -12.16 8.14
CA CYS A 156 17.07 -12.54 7.02
C CYS A 156 17.59 -13.99 7.15
N GLU A 157 17.96 -14.44 8.34
CA GLU A 157 18.38 -15.82 8.58
C GLU A 157 17.24 -16.81 8.28
N GLU A 158 16.01 -16.50 8.69
CA GLU A 158 14.84 -17.31 8.37
C GLU A 158 14.57 -17.36 6.86
N CYS A 159 14.72 -16.23 6.15
CA CYS A 159 14.58 -16.17 4.69
C CYS A 159 15.65 -17.01 3.99
N ARG A 160 16.92 -16.96 4.43
CA ARG A 160 18.00 -17.83 3.89
C ARG A 160 17.70 -19.32 4.05
N LYS A 161 17.13 -19.73 5.19
CA LYS A 161 16.68 -21.13 5.41
C LYS A 161 15.61 -21.56 4.42
N MET A 162 14.84 -20.62 3.89
CA MET A 162 13.81 -20.86 2.86
C MET A 162 14.34 -20.70 1.44
N GLY A 163 15.64 -20.49 1.27
CA GLY A 163 16.28 -20.40 -0.04
C GLY A 163 16.27 -19.02 -0.69
N ILE A 164 15.88 -17.97 0.06
CA ILE A 164 15.89 -16.59 -0.44
C ILE A 164 17.33 -16.06 -0.42
N SER A 165 17.78 -15.49 -1.54
CA SER A 165 19.12 -14.93 -1.64
C SER A 165 19.22 -13.54 -0.99
N ASP A 166 20.45 -13.15 -0.58
CA ASP A 166 20.69 -11.83 0.02
C ASP A 166 20.33 -10.67 -0.92
N LYS A 167 20.37 -10.91 -2.24
CA LYS A 167 19.99 -9.90 -3.25
C LYS A 167 18.49 -9.62 -3.25
N GLU A 168 17.67 -10.59 -2.86
CA GLU A 168 16.22 -10.46 -2.78
C GLU A 168 15.76 -9.83 -1.46
N MET A 169 16.66 -9.72 -0.47
CA MET A 169 16.38 -9.15 0.86
C MET A 169 16.71 -7.66 0.95
N ASN A 170 16.69 -6.93 -0.17
CA ASN A 170 16.92 -5.48 -0.26
C ASN A 170 15.62 -4.67 -0.07
N TRP A 171 14.79 -5.08 0.86
CA TRP A 171 13.48 -4.45 1.13
C TRP A 171 13.61 -2.96 1.45
N GLN A 172 12.73 -2.16 0.84
CA GLN A 172 12.61 -0.73 1.16
C GLN A 172 11.96 -0.56 2.54
N GLU A 173 12.53 0.30 3.36
CA GLU A 173 12.06 0.63 4.72
C GLU A 173 11.38 2.00 4.79
#